data_20c73723574cbe2a5802ddf9ca6968d7
#
_entry.id   20c73723574cbe2a5802ddf9ca6968d7
#
_cell.length_a   1.000
_cell.length_b   1.000
_cell.length_c   1.000
_cell.angle_alpha   90.00
_cell.angle_beta   90.00
_cell.angle_gamma   90.00
#
_symmetry.space_group_name_H-M   'P 1'
#
loop_
_entity.id
_entity.type
_entity.pdbx_description
1 polymer ?
#
loop_
_entity_poly.entity_id
_entity_poly.type
_entity_poly.pdbx_seq_one_letter_code
_entity_poly.pdbx_strand_id
1 'polypeptide(L)'
;MKAFITLALLIFIIGNIGAVDIESYQFIDHLRGLSKPGKPEIFEDGVLFTASSSNQRVGISFAHDGYAKVHWFRRFMIPKDPADLMVNGRINRRIDPYEDSGILFHVEPIPPGAQYIGYRMIIDGLWTKDPSNPVSYTGPAGVVESRFDLPQRPGTATAVAPGTYRFSYAAPSGETVTVGGSFNNWDPFMYELRETRPGLYTITIPIPPGTFQYVFFHRGEQLHDPANSRKLYTREGRIVSEAVVN
;
A
#
# COMPACT_ATOMS: atom_id res chain seq x y z
N MET A 1 30.29 42.64 -26.19
CA MET A 1 29.28 41.59 -26.37
C MET A 1 29.45 40.58 -25.23
N LYS A 2 28.61 40.62 -24.22
CA LYS A 2 28.63 39.63 -23.11
C LYS A 2 27.52 38.64 -23.37
N ALA A 3 27.89 37.35 -23.63
CA ALA A 3 26.95 36.26 -23.81
C ALA A 3 26.45 35.82 -22.43
N PHE A 4 25.13 35.94 -22.18
CA PHE A 4 24.46 35.36 -21.05
C PHE A 4 24.17 33.89 -21.39
N ILE A 5 24.81 32.96 -20.68
CA ILE A 5 24.48 31.54 -20.70
C ILE A 5 23.38 31.35 -19.68
N THR A 6 22.16 31.16 -20.17
CA THR A 6 21.00 30.77 -19.33
C THR A 6 21.10 29.26 -19.06
N LEU A 7 21.51 28.91 -17.84
CA LEU A 7 21.50 27.54 -17.35
C LEU A 7 20.05 27.13 -17.02
N ALA A 8 19.42 26.37 -17.91
CA ALA A 8 18.11 25.77 -17.64
C ALA A 8 18.28 24.63 -16.63
N LEU A 9 17.85 24.90 -15.38
CA LEU A 9 17.77 23.89 -14.33
C LEU A 9 16.59 22.96 -14.64
N LEU A 10 16.90 21.78 -15.20
CA LEU A 10 15.91 20.73 -15.41
C LEU A 10 15.61 20.07 -14.04
N ILE A 11 14.55 20.52 -13.38
CA ILE A 11 14.04 19.87 -12.17
C ILE A 11 13.37 18.56 -12.64
N PHE A 12 14.09 17.45 -12.49
CA PHE A 12 13.49 16.13 -12.55
C PHE A 12 12.61 15.97 -11.31
N ILE A 13 11.31 16.20 -11.48
CA ILE A 13 10.31 15.74 -10.51
C ILE A 13 10.27 14.21 -10.69
N ILE A 14 11.05 13.51 -9.88
CA ILE A 14 10.88 12.07 -9.69
C ILE A 14 9.55 11.95 -8.92
N GLY A 15 8.48 11.70 -9.66
CA GLY A 15 7.20 11.35 -9.07
C GLY A 15 7.40 10.15 -8.15
N ASN A 16 7.13 10.31 -6.86
CA ASN A 16 7.06 9.21 -5.91
C ASN A 16 5.97 8.25 -6.41
N ILE A 17 6.39 7.17 -7.04
CA ILE A 17 5.52 6.06 -7.41
C ILE A 17 5.18 5.35 -6.10
N GLY A 18 3.95 5.57 -5.59
CA GLY A 18 3.26 4.67 -4.67
C GLY A 18 4.01 4.28 -3.39
N ALA A 19 4.60 5.22 -2.66
CA ALA A 19 5.06 4.93 -1.31
C ALA A 19 3.93 5.23 -0.32
N VAL A 20 3.61 4.25 0.54
CA VAL A 20 2.69 4.46 1.67
C VAL A 20 3.18 5.67 2.49
N ASP A 21 2.29 6.61 2.74
CA ASP A 21 2.59 7.74 3.61
C ASP A 21 2.54 7.29 5.08
N ILE A 22 3.71 6.94 5.61
CA ILE A 22 3.87 6.49 7.00
C ILE A 22 3.62 7.57 8.05
N GLU A 23 3.46 8.84 7.65
CA GLU A 23 3.12 9.97 8.51
C GLU A 23 1.61 10.29 8.44
N SER A 24 0.85 9.59 7.59
CA SER A 24 -0.59 9.77 7.48
C SER A 24 -1.31 9.37 8.78
N TYR A 25 -2.39 10.09 9.09
CA TYR A 25 -3.25 9.75 10.24
C TYR A 25 -3.77 8.31 10.17
N GLN A 26 -4.12 7.84 8.98
CA GLN A 26 -4.63 6.48 8.77
C GLN A 26 -3.59 5.43 9.11
N PHE A 27 -2.32 5.64 8.72
CA PHE A 27 -1.24 4.74 9.04
C PHE A 27 -0.94 4.72 10.55
N ILE A 28 -0.87 5.90 11.17
CA ILE A 28 -0.62 6.05 12.61
C ILE A 28 -1.73 5.39 13.43
N ASP A 29 -3.00 5.62 13.07
CA ASP A 29 -4.15 5.01 13.76
C ASP A 29 -4.17 3.50 13.59
N HIS A 30 -3.81 3.01 12.40
CA HIS A 30 -3.69 1.57 12.16
C HIS A 30 -2.64 0.95 13.09
N LEU A 31 -1.44 1.53 13.17
CA LEU A 31 -0.39 1.06 14.07
C LEU A 31 -0.79 1.14 15.55
N ARG A 32 -1.53 2.16 15.97
CA ARG A 32 -2.07 2.28 17.33
C ARG A 32 -3.06 1.19 17.68
N GLY A 33 -3.81 0.70 16.69
CA GLY A 33 -4.75 -0.41 16.86
C GLY A 33 -4.08 -1.77 17.09
N LEU A 34 -2.79 -1.89 16.79
CA LEU A 34 -2.06 -3.15 16.94
C LEU A 34 -1.67 -3.37 18.41
N SER A 35 -2.20 -4.40 19.04
CA SER A 35 -1.83 -4.79 20.42
C SER A 35 -0.54 -5.61 20.48
N LYS A 36 -0.13 -6.21 19.37
CA LYS A 36 1.09 -7.04 19.21
C LYS A 36 1.48 -7.15 17.74
N PRO A 37 2.74 -7.52 17.43
CA PRO A 37 3.15 -7.84 16.07
C PRO A 37 2.32 -8.96 15.48
N GLY A 38 1.97 -8.85 14.21
CA GLY A 38 1.17 -9.79 13.46
C GLY A 38 1.87 -10.29 12.19
N LYS A 39 1.16 -11.17 11.46
CA LYS A 39 1.57 -11.54 10.09
C LYS A 39 1.57 -10.29 9.20
N PRO A 40 2.35 -10.30 8.11
CA PRO A 40 2.31 -9.20 7.15
C PRO A 40 0.90 -8.95 6.64
N GLU A 41 0.59 -7.68 6.42
CA GLU A 41 -0.72 -7.25 5.92
C GLU A 41 -0.57 -6.15 4.87
N ILE A 42 -1.55 -6.06 3.97
CA ILE A 42 -1.57 -4.99 2.98
C ILE A 42 -2.10 -3.73 3.64
N PHE A 43 -1.36 -2.66 3.46
CA PHE A 43 -1.78 -1.32 3.80
C PHE A 43 -1.55 -0.42 2.58
N GLU A 44 -2.63 0.08 2.00
CA GLU A 44 -2.60 0.86 0.74
C GLU A 44 -1.83 0.13 -0.38
N ASP A 45 -0.77 0.75 -0.91
CA ASP A 45 0.06 0.21 -1.99
C ASP A 45 1.32 -0.51 -1.48
N GLY A 46 1.39 -0.78 -0.18
CA GLY A 46 2.51 -1.47 0.47
C GLY A 46 2.09 -2.66 1.30
N VAL A 47 3.08 -3.38 1.79
CA VAL A 47 2.91 -4.43 2.79
C VAL A 47 3.56 -3.98 4.08
N LEU A 48 2.78 -3.96 5.14
CA LEU A 48 3.22 -3.66 6.49
C LEU A 48 3.76 -4.94 7.14
N PHE A 49 5.01 -4.89 7.57
CA PHE A 49 5.67 -5.90 8.37
C PHE A 49 5.86 -5.37 9.78
N THR A 50 5.56 -6.20 10.79
CA THR A 50 5.68 -5.81 12.19
C THR A 50 6.54 -6.80 12.97
N ALA A 51 7.23 -6.31 14.00
CA ALA A 51 8.03 -7.12 14.92
C ALA A 51 7.95 -6.55 16.35
N SER A 52 8.30 -7.35 17.34
CA SER A 52 8.33 -6.90 18.74
C SER A 52 9.50 -5.96 19.00
N SER A 53 9.22 -4.86 19.69
CA SER A 53 10.26 -3.94 20.16
C SER A 53 11.07 -4.48 21.35
N SER A 54 10.71 -5.68 21.86
CA SER A 54 11.56 -6.41 22.82
C SER A 54 12.89 -6.86 22.21
N ASN A 55 12.94 -6.99 20.87
CA ASN A 55 14.19 -7.21 20.14
C ASN A 55 14.97 -5.90 20.02
N GLN A 56 16.30 -5.97 20.13
CA GLN A 56 17.14 -4.79 20.05
C GLN A 56 17.18 -4.22 18.63
N ARG A 57 17.26 -5.11 17.63
CA ARG A 57 17.38 -4.72 16.23
C ARG A 57 16.72 -5.74 15.31
N VAL A 58 15.77 -5.27 14.52
CA VAL A 58 15.07 -6.08 13.51
C VAL A 58 15.27 -5.48 12.14
N GLY A 59 15.62 -6.32 11.19
CA GLY A 59 15.71 -5.99 9.78
C GLY A 59 14.97 -7.01 8.93
N ILE A 60 14.70 -6.64 7.70
CA ILE A 60 14.08 -7.49 6.68
C ILE A 60 14.83 -7.35 5.37
N SER A 61 14.92 -8.43 4.61
CA SER A 61 15.51 -8.46 3.29
C SER A 61 14.64 -9.30 2.37
N PHE A 62 14.57 -8.93 1.09
CA PHE A 62 13.56 -9.41 0.17
C PHE A 62 14.14 -10.25 -0.97
N ALA A 63 13.39 -11.25 -1.41
CA ALA A 63 13.78 -12.10 -2.53
C ALA A 63 13.78 -11.37 -3.88
N HIS A 64 12.88 -10.38 -4.05
CA HIS A 64 12.76 -9.65 -5.30
C HIS A 64 13.96 -8.73 -5.62
N ASP A 65 14.77 -8.37 -4.61
CA ASP A 65 16.04 -7.66 -4.80
C ASP A 65 17.28 -8.57 -4.63
N GLY A 66 17.06 -9.90 -4.58
CA GLY A 66 18.11 -10.89 -4.37
C GLY A 66 18.76 -10.84 -2.99
N TYR A 67 18.05 -10.33 -1.98
CA TYR A 67 18.56 -10.11 -0.61
C TYR A 67 19.74 -9.13 -0.54
N ALA A 68 19.84 -8.23 -1.52
CA ALA A 68 20.96 -7.30 -1.63
C ALA A 68 20.94 -6.21 -0.55
N LYS A 69 19.78 -5.92 0.02
CA LYS A 69 19.58 -4.85 1.00
C LYS A 69 18.92 -5.38 2.27
N VAL A 70 19.30 -4.77 3.39
CA VAL A 70 18.62 -4.96 4.67
C VAL A 70 17.90 -3.68 5.01
N HIS A 71 16.58 -3.78 5.15
CA HIS A 71 15.72 -2.69 5.57
C HIS A 71 15.50 -2.81 7.08
N TRP A 72 15.94 -1.80 7.84
CA TRP A 72 15.81 -1.81 9.29
C TRP A 72 14.43 -1.31 9.69
N PHE A 73 13.79 -2.01 10.63
CA PHE A 73 12.51 -1.63 11.19
C PHE A 73 12.62 -0.33 11.97
N ARG A 74 11.56 0.46 11.92
CA ARG A 74 11.41 1.66 12.73
C ARG A 74 10.61 1.34 13.98
N ARG A 75 10.95 2.00 15.07
CA ARG A 75 10.21 1.90 16.33
C ARG A 75 9.00 2.82 16.27
N PHE A 76 7.84 2.28 16.57
CA PHE A 76 6.63 3.09 16.67
C PHE A 76 6.52 3.64 18.10
N MET A 77 6.66 4.96 18.22
CA MET A 77 6.57 5.69 19.48
C MET A 77 5.21 6.35 19.57
N ILE A 78 4.56 6.25 20.73
CA ILE A 78 3.27 6.90 21.00
C ILE A 78 3.45 8.02 22.02
N PRO A 79 2.71 9.16 21.90
CA PRO A 79 2.72 10.19 22.91
C PRO A 79 2.18 9.66 24.23
N LYS A 80 2.88 9.99 25.32
CA LYS A 80 2.40 9.73 26.69
C LYS A 80 1.21 10.63 27.04
N ASP A 81 0.41 10.18 28.00
CA ASP A 81 -0.61 11.04 28.58
C ASP A 81 0.06 12.29 29.17
N PRO A 82 -0.47 13.50 28.93
CA PRO A 82 0.03 14.71 29.56
C PRO A 82 0.14 14.63 31.09
N ALA A 83 -0.70 13.82 31.74
CA ALA A 83 -0.65 13.59 33.18
C ALA A 83 0.66 12.88 33.58
N ASP A 84 1.18 11.96 32.78
CA ASP A 84 2.43 11.22 33.04
C ASP A 84 3.68 12.09 32.88
N LEU A 85 3.54 13.22 32.23
CA LEU A 85 4.60 14.22 32.08
C LEU A 85 4.67 15.22 33.24
N MET A 86 3.71 15.15 34.18
CA MET A 86 3.61 16.11 35.29
C MET A 86 4.30 15.61 36.54
N VAL A 87 5.10 16.48 37.16
CA VAL A 87 5.68 16.29 38.49
C VAL A 87 5.35 17.53 39.33
N ASN A 88 4.68 17.34 40.46
CA ASN A 88 4.22 18.44 41.35
C ASN A 88 3.39 19.52 40.61
N GLY A 89 2.50 19.09 39.70
CA GLY A 89 1.61 19.99 38.95
C GLY A 89 2.30 20.80 37.84
N ARG A 90 3.51 20.46 37.46
CA ARG A 90 4.27 21.12 36.39
C ARG A 90 4.82 20.09 35.41
N ILE A 91 4.82 20.44 34.11
CA ILE A 91 5.42 19.57 33.07
C ILE A 91 6.93 19.43 33.34
N ASN A 92 7.36 18.18 33.52
CA ASN A 92 8.77 17.85 33.65
C ASN A 92 9.40 17.57 32.28
N ARG A 93 10.12 18.56 31.73
CA ARG A 93 10.79 18.46 30.43
C ARG A 93 11.92 17.42 30.35
N ARG A 94 12.27 16.77 31.47
CA ARG A 94 13.25 15.67 31.49
C ARG A 94 12.63 14.32 31.22
N ILE A 95 11.31 14.21 31.28
CA ILE A 95 10.58 12.98 30.93
C ILE A 95 10.41 12.99 29.41
N ASP A 96 10.79 11.86 28.78
CA ASP A 96 10.54 11.67 27.34
C ASP A 96 9.01 11.73 27.09
N PRO A 97 8.52 12.62 26.23
CA PRO A 97 7.11 12.75 25.93
C PRO A 97 6.53 11.56 25.16
N TYR A 98 7.37 10.62 24.72
CA TYR A 98 6.96 9.44 23.99
C TYR A 98 7.26 8.18 24.75
N GLU A 99 6.50 7.14 24.48
CA GLU A 99 6.74 5.78 24.96
C GLU A 99 6.75 4.77 23.81
N ASP A 100 7.40 3.65 24.05
CA ASP A 100 7.46 2.57 23.07
C ASP A 100 6.11 1.83 23.03
N SER A 101 5.50 1.76 21.85
CA SER A 101 4.25 1.02 21.65
C SER A 101 4.39 -0.50 21.73
N GLY A 102 5.60 -1.03 21.77
CA GLY A 102 5.86 -2.45 21.63
C GLY A 102 6.03 -2.94 20.19
N ILE A 103 5.85 -2.04 19.21
CA ILE A 103 5.84 -2.38 17.78
C ILE A 103 7.05 -1.77 17.07
N LEU A 104 7.77 -2.63 16.35
CA LEU A 104 8.67 -2.24 15.26
C LEU A 104 7.96 -2.47 13.93
N PHE A 105 8.17 -1.63 12.95
CA PHE A 105 7.53 -1.77 11.64
C PHE A 105 8.43 -1.43 10.46
N HIS A 106 8.12 -2.03 9.32
CA HIS A 106 8.65 -1.69 8.00
C HIS A 106 7.52 -1.79 6.98
N VAL A 107 7.48 -0.86 6.03
CA VAL A 107 6.55 -0.90 4.91
C VAL A 107 7.35 -1.09 3.63
N GLU A 108 7.01 -2.16 2.90
CA GLU A 108 7.60 -2.45 1.60
C GLU A 108 6.60 -2.15 0.49
N PRO A 109 6.94 -1.34 -0.50
CA PRO A 109 6.11 -1.15 -1.68
C PRO A 109 5.88 -2.48 -2.40
N ILE A 110 4.66 -2.72 -2.87
CA ILE A 110 4.36 -3.95 -3.61
C ILE A 110 5.05 -3.90 -4.98
N PRO A 111 5.98 -4.83 -5.28
CA PRO A 111 6.65 -4.87 -6.57
C PRO A 111 5.64 -5.07 -7.71
N PRO A 112 5.76 -4.36 -8.84
CA PRO A 112 4.86 -4.51 -9.96
C PRO A 112 4.82 -5.96 -10.46
N GLY A 113 3.61 -6.51 -10.61
CA GLY A 113 3.40 -7.88 -11.09
C GLY A 113 3.72 -8.99 -10.09
N ALA A 114 4.13 -8.66 -8.87
CA ALA A 114 4.39 -9.66 -7.85
C ALA A 114 3.09 -10.38 -7.44
N GLN A 115 3.17 -11.71 -7.33
CA GLN A 115 2.10 -12.55 -6.80
C GLN A 115 2.30 -12.85 -5.31
N TYR A 116 3.52 -12.72 -4.84
CA TYR A 116 3.90 -12.88 -3.43
C TYR A 116 5.17 -12.08 -3.14
N ILE A 117 5.43 -11.84 -1.87
CA ILE A 117 6.69 -11.30 -1.37
C ILE A 117 7.38 -12.40 -0.58
N GLY A 118 8.55 -12.84 -1.07
CA GLY A 118 9.46 -13.70 -0.33
C GLY A 118 10.44 -12.85 0.47
N TYR A 119 10.69 -13.21 1.72
CA TYR A 119 11.55 -12.40 2.58
C TYR A 119 12.18 -13.22 3.72
N ARG A 120 13.23 -12.66 4.30
CA ARG A 120 13.86 -13.17 5.52
C ARG A 120 14.04 -12.03 6.51
N MET A 121 13.92 -12.34 7.77
CA MET A 121 14.18 -11.38 8.85
C MET A 121 15.59 -11.54 9.41
N ILE A 122 16.10 -10.46 9.97
CA ILE A 122 17.32 -10.43 10.76
C ILE A 122 16.91 -9.92 12.12
N ILE A 123 16.91 -10.81 13.12
CA ILE A 123 16.52 -10.48 14.49
C ILE A 123 17.76 -10.60 15.36
N ASP A 124 18.19 -9.48 15.94
CA ASP A 124 19.38 -9.39 16.80
C ASP A 124 20.64 -10.03 16.17
N GLY A 125 20.79 -9.84 14.86
CA GLY A 125 21.92 -10.34 14.08
C GLY A 125 21.75 -11.75 13.50
N LEU A 126 20.64 -12.45 13.79
CA LEU A 126 20.38 -13.79 13.28
C LEU A 126 19.39 -13.76 12.11
N TRP A 127 19.80 -14.35 10.99
CA TRP A 127 18.91 -14.57 9.85
C TRP A 127 17.89 -15.65 10.17
N THR A 128 16.61 -15.30 10.08
CA THR A 128 15.50 -16.19 10.44
C THR A 128 14.31 -16.00 9.53
N LYS A 129 13.39 -16.95 9.55
CA LYS A 129 12.04 -16.71 9.05
C LYS A 129 11.29 -15.79 10.02
N ASP A 130 10.22 -15.16 9.52
CA ASP A 130 9.34 -14.33 10.34
C ASP A 130 8.61 -15.18 11.40
N PRO A 131 8.80 -14.93 12.70
CA PRO A 131 8.09 -15.66 13.74
C PRO A 131 6.59 -15.45 13.74
N SER A 132 6.12 -14.31 13.20
CA SER A 132 4.71 -13.92 13.17
C SER A 132 3.98 -14.47 11.93
N ASN A 133 4.74 -14.97 10.93
CA ASN A 133 4.17 -15.51 9.70
C ASN A 133 4.35 -17.03 9.62
N PRO A 134 3.27 -17.83 9.69
CA PRO A 134 3.37 -19.28 9.60
C PRO A 134 3.73 -19.77 8.19
N VAL A 135 3.52 -18.96 7.15
CA VAL A 135 3.77 -19.34 5.75
C VAL A 135 5.26 -19.21 5.43
N SER A 136 5.88 -20.32 5.14
CA SER A 136 7.29 -20.38 4.74
C SER A 136 7.48 -21.41 3.62
N TYR A 137 8.54 -21.24 2.84
CA TYR A 137 8.95 -22.19 1.81
C TYR A 137 10.47 -22.33 1.79
N THR A 138 10.94 -23.39 1.17
CA THR A 138 12.39 -23.57 0.96
C THR A 138 12.74 -23.05 -0.42
N GLY A 139 13.56 -22.00 -0.45
CA GLY A 139 14.06 -21.38 -1.68
C GLY A 139 15.02 -22.31 -2.45
N PRO A 140 15.42 -21.92 -3.68
CA PRO A 140 16.30 -22.73 -4.53
C PRO A 140 17.66 -23.09 -3.90
N ALA A 141 18.13 -22.24 -2.98
CA ALA A 141 19.39 -22.46 -2.25
C ALA A 141 19.24 -23.34 -1.00
N GLY A 142 18.08 -23.99 -0.78
CA GLY A 142 17.80 -24.78 0.41
C GLY A 142 17.55 -23.96 1.68
N VAL A 143 17.40 -22.65 1.56
CA VAL A 143 17.17 -21.73 2.67
C VAL A 143 15.68 -21.55 2.90
N VAL A 144 15.27 -21.62 4.19
CA VAL A 144 13.87 -21.37 4.56
C VAL A 144 13.61 -19.86 4.56
N GLU A 145 12.59 -19.46 3.86
CA GLU A 145 12.14 -18.09 3.67
C GLU A 145 10.68 -17.96 4.09
N SER A 146 10.30 -16.79 4.58
CA SER A 146 8.90 -16.46 4.80
C SER A 146 8.27 -15.98 3.50
N ARG A 147 6.97 -16.27 3.32
CA ARG A 147 6.23 -15.88 2.14
C ARG A 147 4.94 -15.19 2.56
N PHE A 148 4.67 -14.06 1.92
CA PHE A 148 3.40 -13.37 1.99
C PHE A 148 2.76 -13.37 0.61
N ASP A 149 1.67 -14.15 0.46
CA ASP A 149 0.92 -14.18 -0.79
C ASP A 149 0.12 -12.89 -0.91
N LEU A 150 0.39 -12.16 -1.98
CA LEU A 150 -0.38 -10.99 -2.33
C LEU A 150 -1.74 -11.46 -2.84
N PRO A 151 -2.85 -10.89 -2.37
CA PRO A 151 -4.14 -11.15 -2.99
C PRO A 151 -3.97 -10.89 -4.48
N GLN A 152 -4.39 -11.86 -5.29
CA GLN A 152 -4.43 -11.69 -6.73
C GLN A 152 -5.25 -10.44 -6.97
N ARG A 153 -4.56 -9.31 -7.24
CA ARG A 153 -5.28 -8.12 -7.67
C ARG A 153 -6.05 -8.56 -8.90
N PRO A 154 -7.38 -8.50 -8.89
CA PRO A 154 -8.15 -8.77 -10.09
C PRO A 154 -7.53 -7.90 -11.17
N GLY A 155 -7.17 -8.52 -12.28
CA GLY A 155 -6.29 -7.92 -13.29
C GLY A 155 -6.62 -6.46 -13.49
N THR A 156 -5.59 -5.64 -13.41
CA THR A 156 -5.64 -4.20 -13.64
C THR A 156 -6.55 -3.96 -14.83
N ALA A 157 -7.47 -3.02 -14.69
CA ALA A 157 -8.27 -2.57 -15.81
C ALA A 157 -7.35 -2.40 -17.04
N THR A 158 -7.51 -3.26 -18.04
CA THR A 158 -6.58 -3.36 -19.18
C THR A 158 -7.35 -3.09 -20.46
N ALA A 159 -6.73 -2.39 -21.41
CA ALA A 159 -7.21 -2.36 -22.78
C ALA A 159 -7.19 -3.79 -23.33
N VAL A 160 -8.37 -4.35 -23.63
CA VAL A 160 -8.54 -5.75 -24.08
C VAL A 160 -8.58 -5.84 -25.60
N ALA A 161 -9.06 -4.81 -26.25
CA ALA A 161 -9.08 -4.60 -27.69
C ALA A 161 -9.07 -3.09 -27.96
N PRO A 162 -8.63 -2.63 -29.14
CA PRO A 162 -8.70 -1.21 -29.47
C PRO A 162 -10.11 -0.66 -29.21
N GLY A 163 -10.19 0.43 -28.46
CA GLY A 163 -11.47 1.07 -28.14
C GLY A 163 -12.31 0.34 -27.08
N THR A 164 -11.74 -0.57 -26.31
CA THR A 164 -12.42 -1.20 -25.16
C THR A 164 -11.54 -1.15 -23.92
N TYR A 165 -12.20 -1.13 -22.75
CA TYR A 165 -11.49 -1.13 -21.47
C TYR A 165 -12.17 -2.11 -20.49
N ARG A 166 -11.36 -2.93 -19.81
CA ARG A 166 -11.84 -3.91 -18.86
C ARG A 166 -11.60 -3.41 -17.44
N PHE A 167 -12.68 -3.23 -16.69
CA PHE A 167 -12.66 -2.95 -15.26
C PHE A 167 -12.76 -4.24 -14.47
N SER A 168 -12.05 -4.31 -13.35
CA SER A 168 -12.06 -5.46 -12.44
C SER A 168 -12.02 -4.99 -11.00
N TYR A 169 -12.86 -5.58 -10.15
CA TYR A 169 -12.93 -5.24 -8.72
C TYR A 169 -13.11 -6.50 -7.87
N ALA A 170 -12.46 -6.56 -6.71
CA ALA A 170 -12.62 -7.63 -5.75
C ALA A 170 -13.59 -7.22 -4.64
N ALA A 171 -14.63 -8.01 -4.41
CA ALA A 171 -15.59 -7.85 -3.32
C ALA A 171 -16.05 -9.23 -2.85
N PRO A 172 -16.69 -9.36 -1.69
CA PRO A 172 -17.34 -10.62 -1.30
C PRO A 172 -18.30 -11.12 -2.39
N SER A 173 -18.44 -12.45 -2.52
CA SER A 173 -19.33 -13.06 -3.52
C SER A 173 -20.78 -12.68 -3.26
N GLY A 174 -21.53 -12.40 -4.34
CA GLY A 174 -22.95 -12.04 -4.27
C GLY A 174 -23.23 -10.55 -4.02
N GLU A 175 -22.22 -9.71 -4.07
CA GLU A 175 -22.37 -8.25 -3.91
C GLU A 175 -22.63 -7.56 -5.27
N THR A 176 -23.17 -6.35 -5.22
CA THR A 176 -23.31 -5.50 -6.42
C THR A 176 -22.16 -4.49 -6.44
N VAL A 177 -21.46 -4.46 -7.57
CA VAL A 177 -20.37 -3.52 -7.85
C VAL A 177 -20.65 -2.81 -9.17
N THR A 178 -20.55 -1.48 -9.18
CA THR A 178 -20.71 -0.69 -10.41
C THR A 178 -19.49 0.21 -10.62
N VAL A 179 -19.33 0.71 -11.86
CA VAL A 179 -18.24 1.63 -12.22
C VAL A 179 -18.80 2.87 -12.88
N GLY A 180 -18.31 4.03 -12.45
CA GLY A 180 -18.60 5.31 -13.08
C GLY A 180 -17.33 6.13 -13.25
N GLY A 181 -17.31 6.98 -14.26
CA GLY A 181 -16.16 7.79 -14.57
C GLY A 181 -16.47 8.90 -15.55
N SER A 182 -15.44 9.62 -15.98
CA SER A 182 -15.58 10.71 -16.96
C SER A 182 -16.11 10.24 -18.33
N PHE A 183 -16.07 8.92 -18.60
CA PHE A 183 -16.59 8.31 -19.81
C PHE A 183 -18.14 8.14 -19.82
N ASN A 184 -18.79 8.21 -18.65
CA ASN A 184 -20.25 8.06 -18.50
C ASN A 184 -20.87 9.13 -17.59
N ASN A 185 -20.26 10.31 -17.49
CA ASN A 185 -20.69 11.40 -16.61
C ASN A 185 -20.82 11.00 -15.14
N TRP A 186 -20.02 10.05 -14.68
CA TRP A 186 -19.99 9.53 -13.30
C TRP A 186 -21.30 8.85 -12.87
N ASP A 187 -22.10 8.37 -13.83
CA ASP A 187 -23.34 7.66 -13.53
C ASP A 187 -23.04 6.30 -12.89
N PRO A 188 -23.42 6.10 -11.61
CA PRO A 188 -23.14 4.86 -10.88
C PRO A 188 -24.06 3.70 -11.28
N PHE A 189 -25.11 3.93 -12.07
CA PHE A 189 -26.11 2.92 -12.41
C PHE A 189 -25.96 2.37 -13.83
N MET A 190 -25.11 2.98 -14.66
CA MET A 190 -24.99 2.62 -16.07
C MET A 190 -24.24 1.30 -16.28
N TYR A 191 -23.18 1.04 -15.49
CA TYR A 191 -22.30 -0.10 -15.69
C TYR A 191 -22.13 -0.94 -14.44
N GLU A 192 -22.82 -2.08 -14.39
CA GLU A 192 -22.70 -3.07 -13.34
C GLU A 192 -21.68 -4.16 -13.72
N LEU A 193 -20.73 -4.46 -12.84
CA LEU A 193 -19.76 -5.52 -13.03
C LEU A 193 -20.39 -6.88 -12.74
N ARG A 194 -20.05 -7.88 -13.54
CA ARG A 194 -20.49 -9.26 -13.34
C ARG A 194 -19.46 -10.05 -12.54
N GLU A 195 -19.91 -10.83 -11.60
CA GLU A 195 -19.05 -11.78 -10.90
C GLU A 195 -18.64 -12.89 -11.87
N THR A 196 -17.36 -12.92 -12.25
CA THR A 196 -16.78 -13.90 -13.18
C THR A 196 -16.13 -15.06 -12.49
N ARG A 197 -15.77 -14.90 -11.22
CA ARG A 197 -15.31 -15.92 -10.27
C ARG A 197 -15.74 -15.47 -8.87
N PRO A 198 -15.86 -16.39 -7.90
CA PRO A 198 -16.20 -15.99 -6.53
C PRO A 198 -15.32 -14.83 -6.03
N GLY A 199 -15.95 -13.70 -5.74
CA GLY A 199 -15.28 -12.50 -5.28
C GLY A 199 -14.57 -11.64 -6.33
N LEU A 200 -14.65 -11.99 -7.62
CA LEU A 200 -14.08 -11.20 -8.73
C LEU A 200 -15.15 -10.69 -9.67
N TYR A 201 -15.31 -9.38 -9.72
CA TYR A 201 -16.28 -8.66 -10.54
C TYR A 201 -15.58 -8.01 -11.73
N THR A 202 -16.10 -8.19 -12.96
CA THR A 202 -15.52 -7.61 -14.16
C THR A 202 -16.57 -7.09 -15.12
N ILE A 203 -16.21 -6.06 -15.88
CA ILE A 203 -16.96 -5.56 -17.04
C ILE A 203 -15.98 -5.07 -18.10
N THR A 204 -16.29 -5.32 -19.38
CA THR A 204 -15.57 -4.72 -20.51
C THR A 204 -16.53 -3.81 -21.24
N ILE A 205 -16.18 -2.54 -21.37
CA ILE A 205 -17.01 -1.53 -22.03
C ILE A 205 -16.25 -0.84 -23.16
N PRO A 206 -16.93 -0.47 -24.26
CA PRO A 206 -16.33 0.35 -25.30
C PRO A 206 -16.09 1.77 -24.76
N ILE A 207 -14.83 2.22 -24.79
CA ILE A 207 -14.44 3.57 -24.44
C ILE A 207 -13.46 4.05 -25.51
N PRO A 208 -13.67 5.24 -26.10
CA PRO A 208 -12.77 5.75 -27.13
C PRO A 208 -11.33 5.91 -26.59
N PRO A 209 -10.31 5.94 -27.46
CA PRO A 209 -8.96 6.21 -27.04
C PRO A 209 -8.86 7.52 -26.26
N GLY A 210 -8.09 7.52 -25.18
CA GLY A 210 -7.92 8.69 -24.32
C GLY A 210 -7.63 8.33 -22.87
N THR A 211 -7.60 9.34 -22.02
CA THR A 211 -7.40 9.22 -20.58
C THR A 211 -8.67 9.57 -19.84
N PHE A 212 -9.13 8.68 -18.99
CA PHE A 212 -10.38 8.79 -18.26
C PHE A 212 -10.17 8.57 -16.76
N GLN A 213 -10.93 9.30 -15.95
CA GLN A 213 -10.98 9.11 -14.51
C GLN A 213 -12.17 8.24 -14.16
N TYR A 214 -12.01 7.34 -13.16
CA TYR A 214 -13.08 6.44 -12.73
C TYR A 214 -13.00 6.07 -11.26
N VAL A 215 -14.12 5.56 -10.74
CA VAL A 215 -14.27 4.97 -9.42
C VAL A 215 -15.20 3.76 -9.50
N PHE A 216 -15.09 2.89 -8.49
CA PHE A 216 -16.10 1.87 -8.26
C PHE A 216 -17.10 2.33 -7.20
N PHE A 217 -18.32 1.84 -7.31
CA PHE A 217 -19.35 2.00 -6.29
C PHE A 217 -19.69 0.62 -5.73
N HIS A 218 -19.53 0.48 -4.43
CA HIS A 218 -19.80 -0.76 -3.70
C HIS A 218 -20.40 -0.42 -2.35
N ARG A 219 -21.54 -1.03 -1.99
CA ARG A 219 -22.29 -0.77 -0.77
C ARG A 219 -22.64 0.70 -0.52
N GLY A 220 -22.85 1.46 -1.59
CA GLY A 220 -23.16 2.89 -1.51
C GLY A 220 -21.93 3.79 -1.30
N GLU A 221 -20.74 3.23 -1.23
CA GLU A 221 -19.49 3.98 -1.14
C GLU A 221 -18.82 4.14 -2.50
N GLN A 222 -18.17 5.28 -2.68
CA GLN A 222 -17.36 5.58 -3.86
C GLN A 222 -15.90 5.25 -3.54
N LEU A 223 -15.32 4.30 -4.27
CA LEU A 223 -14.00 3.74 -4.01
C LEU A 223 -13.09 3.89 -5.23
N HIS A 224 -11.86 4.30 -5.04
CA HIS A 224 -10.86 4.22 -6.09
C HIS A 224 -10.48 2.76 -6.36
N ASP A 225 -9.91 2.48 -7.53
CA ASP A 225 -9.44 1.14 -7.87
C ASP A 225 -8.16 0.81 -7.06
N PRO A 226 -8.21 -0.13 -6.12
CA PRO A 226 -7.03 -0.50 -5.33
C PRO A 226 -5.96 -1.20 -6.17
N ALA A 227 -6.33 -1.73 -7.34
CA ALA A 227 -5.41 -2.41 -8.26
C ALA A 227 -4.72 -1.44 -9.24
N ASN A 228 -5.18 -0.19 -9.32
CA ASN A 228 -4.62 0.81 -10.23
C ASN A 228 -3.70 1.77 -9.48
N SER A 229 -2.41 1.77 -9.83
CA SER A 229 -1.42 2.68 -9.25
C SER A 229 -1.57 4.14 -9.70
N ARG A 230 -2.34 4.40 -10.77
CA ARG A 230 -2.59 5.76 -11.25
C ARG A 230 -3.76 6.36 -10.50
N LYS A 231 -3.47 7.11 -9.45
CA LYS A 231 -4.45 7.81 -8.62
C LYS A 231 -4.32 9.31 -8.81
N LEU A 232 -5.46 9.98 -8.85
CA LEU A 232 -5.56 11.43 -8.92
C LEU A 232 -6.43 11.95 -7.78
N TYR A 233 -6.05 13.10 -7.24
CA TYR A 233 -6.87 13.82 -6.26
C TYR A 233 -7.72 14.85 -6.98
N THR A 234 -9.03 14.80 -6.79
CA THR A 234 -9.93 15.85 -7.29
C THR A 234 -9.79 17.12 -6.46
N ARG A 235 -10.31 18.23 -6.96
CA ARG A 235 -10.32 19.51 -6.22
C ARG A 235 -11.10 19.43 -4.90
N GLU A 236 -12.03 18.48 -4.80
CA GLU A 236 -12.84 18.22 -3.60
C GLU A 236 -12.14 17.24 -2.63
N GLY A 237 -10.89 16.84 -2.90
CA GLY A 237 -10.12 15.92 -2.05
C GLY A 237 -10.48 14.44 -2.19
N ARG A 238 -11.28 14.08 -3.20
CA ARG A 238 -11.60 12.66 -3.48
C ARG A 238 -10.49 12.01 -4.28
N ILE A 239 -10.26 10.73 -4.04
CA ILE A 239 -9.32 9.93 -4.82
C ILE A 239 -10.09 9.26 -5.95
N VAL A 240 -9.58 9.37 -7.17
CA VAL A 240 -10.08 8.68 -8.37
C VAL A 240 -8.94 7.94 -9.06
N SER A 241 -9.26 6.89 -9.80
CA SER A 241 -8.28 6.13 -10.59
C SER A 241 -8.27 6.62 -12.03
N GLU A 242 -7.16 6.47 -12.73
CA GLU A 242 -6.98 6.88 -14.12
C GLU A 242 -6.87 5.67 -15.03
N ALA A 243 -7.68 5.62 -16.08
CA ALA A 243 -7.66 4.65 -17.16
C ALA A 243 -7.08 5.28 -18.43
N VAL A 244 -6.11 4.61 -19.05
CA VAL A 244 -5.58 4.99 -20.38
C VAL A 244 -6.03 3.97 -21.40
N VAL A 245 -6.77 4.41 -22.40
CA VAL A 245 -7.29 3.59 -23.52
C VAL A 245 -6.51 3.97 -24.77
N ASN A 246 -5.90 2.99 -25.42
CA ASN A 246 -5.11 3.16 -26.66
C ASN A 246 -5.93 2.82 -27.90
#